data_9c6c68a7fa6b6225f0ab55c8c0eb02d8
#
_entry.id   9c6c68a7fa6b6225f0ab55c8c0eb02d8
#
_cell.length_a   1.000
_cell.length_b   1.000
_cell.length_c   1.000
_cell.angle_alpha   90.00
_cell.angle_beta   90.00
_cell.angle_gamma   90.00
#
_symmetry.space_group_name_H-M   'P 1'
#
loop_
_entity.id
_entity.type
_entity.pdbx_description
1 polymer ?
#
loop_
_entity_poly.entity_id
_entity_poly.type
_entity_poly.pdbx_seq_one_letter_code
_entity_poly.pdbx_strand_id
1 'polypeptide(L)'
;FKKLRQRCKPGDVVIIHYSGHGQQIADDNGDEPDGLDEAFVAYGAPSEYMNGYAGEKHLRDDELGHMLDELRMKVGKNGHILVLADACHSGTISRGMGKKRGGKAPLVPPGFESLKKQEDGPGYDIQKTRGSFGELAPIILFSASSFDEENTETFDDNGVAVGSLSYAMAKGLSNCKTSESYRTLFSQVLNIMNEKVPQQTPMIEGDMDIQIFGGNIVRQLPYFAVKEIETDKITIHAGTLLGITEGSKMMICPSGSLSSCDNGTGISAQVIKAGAHTSVLKPQKTVKGKTSEYWVFLTEPHMGSVSIKYKLAQNNSIQLKTWIDEASANLKEVKQNPDIIITEQNGYLKIIRAADGRVTDSLEQQRASADQLKQKLISYAQCKYLRELKAGNASSLSLEFIPCNAEGKAVDARIENNMMVVKPGEYAKIKVINKGTQRYYFNIIDIQPDGKINPIIPAAQELTLKHAEQYLIEAESEKVLPITLEFAPPFGKEVFKLFASVEPFNLTPYFVHGGIQTRGAGAPLEKIFIKSNLNTRGASASKSGDNEFQTGELIFKIDK
;
A
#
# COMPACT_ATOMS: atom_id res chain seq x y z
N PHE A 1 12.99 -24.43 -18.21
CA PHE A 1 11.69 -24.62 -17.56
C PHE A 1 11.13 -26.02 -17.73
N LYS A 2 11.03 -26.61 -18.95
CA LYS A 2 10.48 -27.96 -19.15
C LYS A 2 11.15 -29.03 -18.29
N LYS A 3 12.51 -29.07 -18.22
CA LYS A 3 13.24 -29.98 -17.34
C LYS A 3 13.02 -29.70 -15.86
N LEU A 4 12.96 -28.42 -15.46
CA LEU A 4 12.69 -28.01 -14.09
C LEU A 4 11.29 -28.50 -13.66
N ARG A 5 10.25 -28.22 -14.45
CA ARG A 5 8.88 -28.67 -14.20
C ARG A 5 8.76 -30.20 -14.04
N GLN A 6 9.50 -30.98 -14.85
CA GLN A 6 9.50 -32.44 -14.75
C GLN A 6 10.11 -32.94 -13.42
N ARG A 7 11.06 -32.21 -12.85
CA ARG A 7 11.75 -32.57 -11.59
C ARG A 7 10.99 -32.12 -10.36
N CYS A 8 10.21 -31.02 -10.45
CA CYS A 8 9.47 -30.46 -9.33
C CYS A 8 8.39 -31.41 -8.82
N LYS A 9 8.20 -31.40 -7.50
CA LYS A 9 7.18 -32.13 -6.75
C LYS A 9 6.29 -31.15 -5.95
N PRO A 10 5.09 -31.54 -5.57
CA PRO A 10 4.27 -30.77 -4.66
C PRO A 10 5.01 -30.47 -3.35
N GLY A 11 5.00 -29.21 -2.91
CA GLY A 11 5.69 -28.75 -1.71
C GLY A 11 7.12 -28.27 -1.94
N ASP A 12 7.67 -28.39 -3.16
CA ASP A 12 9.03 -27.89 -3.44
C ASP A 12 9.09 -26.36 -3.37
N VAL A 13 10.28 -25.87 -2.99
CA VAL A 13 10.67 -24.46 -3.14
C VAL A 13 11.48 -24.33 -4.43
N VAL A 14 11.04 -23.47 -5.33
CA VAL A 14 11.68 -23.23 -6.63
C VAL A 14 12.24 -21.82 -6.64
N ILE A 15 13.54 -21.69 -6.92
CA ILE A 15 14.20 -20.40 -7.09
C ILE A 15 14.59 -20.26 -8.55
N ILE A 16 14.17 -19.17 -9.18
CA ILE A 16 14.51 -18.79 -10.54
C ILE A 16 15.29 -17.48 -10.45
N HIS A 17 16.53 -17.49 -10.88
CA HIS A 17 17.39 -16.33 -10.87
C HIS A 17 17.87 -16.03 -12.29
N TYR A 18 17.55 -14.86 -12.78
CA TYR A 18 18.10 -14.30 -13.99
C TYR A 18 18.92 -13.06 -13.65
N SER A 19 20.15 -13.00 -14.16
CA SER A 19 21.03 -11.83 -14.03
C SER A 19 21.67 -11.57 -15.39
N GLY A 20 21.23 -10.53 -16.08
CA GLY A 20 21.64 -10.28 -17.46
C GLY A 20 20.98 -9.04 -18.04
N HIS A 21 20.88 -9.00 -19.37
CA HIS A 21 20.23 -7.91 -20.09
C HIS A 21 18.73 -8.19 -20.23
N GLY A 22 17.93 -7.13 -20.09
CA GLY A 22 16.56 -7.06 -20.58
C GLY A 22 16.50 -6.20 -21.86
N GLN A 23 15.53 -6.45 -22.71
CA GLN A 23 15.29 -5.68 -23.93
C GLN A 23 13.81 -5.75 -24.30
N GLN A 24 13.27 -4.64 -24.78
CA GLN A 24 11.95 -4.63 -25.38
C GLN A 24 12.01 -5.22 -26.81
N ILE A 25 11.02 -6.00 -27.18
CA ILE A 25 10.83 -6.61 -28.49
C ILE A 25 9.42 -6.32 -28.99
N ALA A 26 9.17 -6.36 -30.30
CA ALA A 26 7.82 -6.20 -30.82
C ALA A 26 6.88 -7.23 -30.21
N ASP A 27 5.74 -6.76 -29.73
CA ASP A 27 4.63 -7.57 -29.22
C ASP A 27 4.13 -8.50 -30.34
N ASP A 28 3.99 -9.79 -30.05
CA ASP A 28 3.58 -10.81 -31.03
C ASP A 28 2.12 -11.27 -30.85
N ASN A 29 1.45 -10.90 -29.76
CA ASN A 29 0.08 -11.29 -29.44
C ASN A 29 -0.92 -10.11 -29.41
N GLY A 30 -0.43 -8.87 -29.35
CA GLY A 30 -1.23 -7.62 -29.44
C GLY A 30 -1.89 -7.21 -28.12
N ASP A 31 -1.40 -7.66 -26.98
CA ASP A 31 -1.97 -7.33 -25.67
C ASP A 31 -1.26 -6.16 -24.99
N GLU A 32 -0.07 -5.76 -25.47
CA GLU A 32 0.65 -4.62 -24.94
C GLU A 32 0.20 -3.28 -25.56
N PRO A 33 -0.16 -2.28 -24.73
CA PRO A 33 -0.68 -0.99 -25.21
C PRO A 33 0.29 -0.20 -26.07
N ASP A 34 1.59 -0.36 -25.88
CA ASP A 34 2.65 0.29 -26.66
C ASP A 34 3.18 -0.59 -27.79
N GLY A 35 2.72 -1.83 -27.88
CA GLY A 35 3.12 -2.81 -28.88
C GLY A 35 4.49 -3.42 -28.65
N LEU A 36 4.98 -3.43 -27.38
CA LEU A 36 6.30 -3.93 -27.01
C LEU A 36 6.22 -4.88 -25.81
N ASP A 37 6.74 -6.11 -25.98
CA ASP A 37 6.98 -7.06 -24.89
C ASP A 37 8.31 -6.76 -24.18
N GLU A 38 8.38 -6.93 -22.88
CA GLU A 38 9.63 -7.03 -22.14
C GLU A 38 10.19 -8.45 -22.24
N ALA A 39 11.50 -8.55 -22.46
CA ALA A 39 12.11 -9.85 -22.61
C ALA A 39 13.48 -9.98 -21.92
N PHE A 40 13.76 -11.16 -21.37
CA PHE A 40 15.10 -11.54 -20.95
C PHE A 40 15.93 -11.98 -22.15
N VAL A 41 17.14 -11.46 -22.25
CA VAL A 41 18.04 -11.66 -23.39
C VAL A 41 18.93 -12.88 -23.15
N ALA A 42 18.75 -13.95 -23.91
CA ALA A 42 19.60 -15.13 -23.83
C ALA A 42 20.93 -14.94 -24.56
N TYR A 43 21.91 -15.78 -24.23
CA TYR A 43 23.23 -15.74 -24.88
C TYR A 43 23.13 -15.91 -26.40
N GLY A 44 23.80 -15.01 -27.11
CA GLY A 44 23.81 -14.97 -28.58
C GLY A 44 22.54 -14.41 -29.22
N ALA A 45 21.69 -13.74 -28.45
CA ALA A 45 20.62 -12.92 -29.02
C ALA A 45 21.20 -11.72 -29.80
N PRO A 46 20.58 -11.27 -30.88
CA PRO A 46 21.00 -10.07 -31.59
C PRO A 46 20.72 -8.83 -30.71
N SER A 47 21.61 -7.85 -30.77
CA SER A 47 21.46 -6.57 -30.06
C SER A 47 20.63 -5.54 -30.85
N GLU A 48 20.41 -5.80 -32.14
CA GLU A 48 19.68 -4.95 -33.07
C GLU A 48 18.75 -5.81 -33.92
N TYR A 49 17.68 -5.21 -34.43
CA TYR A 49 16.72 -5.92 -35.26
C TYR A 49 17.40 -6.55 -36.49
N MET A 50 17.09 -7.82 -36.73
CA MET A 50 17.50 -8.58 -37.91
C MET A 50 16.28 -9.09 -38.64
N ASN A 51 16.26 -8.91 -39.95
CA ASN A 51 15.15 -9.41 -40.76
C ASN A 51 15.03 -10.95 -40.66
N GLY A 52 13.83 -11.42 -40.32
CA GLY A 52 13.54 -12.84 -40.10
C GLY A 52 13.84 -13.35 -38.69
N TYR A 53 14.27 -12.51 -37.77
CA TYR A 53 14.38 -12.85 -36.35
C TYR A 53 13.06 -12.58 -35.63
N ALA A 54 12.46 -13.61 -35.06
CA ALA A 54 11.16 -13.57 -34.40
C ALA A 54 11.24 -13.55 -32.86
N GLY A 55 12.44 -13.41 -32.26
CA GLY A 55 12.60 -13.38 -30.81
C GLY A 55 13.06 -14.69 -30.18
N GLU A 56 13.60 -15.66 -30.94
CA GLU A 56 13.89 -17.02 -30.47
C GLU A 56 14.89 -17.09 -29.30
N LYS A 57 15.62 -15.98 -29.03
CA LYS A 57 16.56 -15.86 -27.91
C LYS A 57 16.18 -14.75 -26.94
N HIS A 58 14.96 -14.29 -27.03
CA HIS A 58 14.33 -13.37 -26.08
C HIS A 58 13.20 -14.14 -25.38
N LEU A 59 13.28 -14.27 -24.08
CA LEU A 59 12.20 -14.85 -23.29
C LEU A 59 11.25 -13.72 -22.90
N ARG A 60 10.12 -13.64 -23.58
CA ARG A 60 9.08 -12.65 -23.31
C ARG A 60 8.46 -12.85 -21.94
N ASP A 61 7.98 -11.81 -21.35
CA ASP A 61 7.31 -11.82 -20.04
C ASP A 61 6.06 -12.70 -20.03
N ASP A 62 5.25 -12.71 -21.11
CA ASP A 62 4.13 -13.63 -21.28
C ASP A 62 4.53 -15.11 -21.29
N GLU A 63 5.58 -15.44 -22.04
CA GLU A 63 6.11 -16.80 -22.06
C GLU A 63 6.62 -17.22 -20.67
N LEU A 64 7.32 -16.29 -19.99
CA LEU A 64 7.75 -16.49 -18.61
C LEU A 64 6.56 -16.69 -17.69
N GLY A 65 5.53 -15.87 -17.84
CA GLY A 65 4.28 -15.95 -17.09
C GLY A 65 3.62 -17.31 -17.19
N HIS A 66 3.43 -17.80 -18.39
CA HIS A 66 2.89 -19.15 -18.62
C HIS A 66 3.75 -20.26 -18.00
N MET A 67 5.07 -20.17 -18.11
CA MET A 67 5.99 -21.14 -17.51
C MET A 67 5.95 -21.11 -15.97
N LEU A 68 5.79 -19.92 -15.38
CA LEU A 68 5.64 -19.75 -13.94
C LEU A 68 4.32 -20.35 -13.45
N ASP A 69 3.22 -20.15 -14.14
CA ASP A 69 1.93 -20.72 -13.77
C ASP A 69 1.92 -22.25 -13.85
N GLU A 70 2.56 -22.83 -14.87
CA GLU A 70 2.76 -24.28 -14.93
C GLU A 70 3.59 -24.82 -13.75
N LEU A 71 4.61 -24.10 -13.31
CA LEU A 71 5.39 -24.46 -12.13
C LEU A 71 4.56 -24.31 -10.85
N ARG A 72 3.79 -23.23 -10.71
CA ARG A 72 2.90 -22.99 -9.56
C ARG A 72 1.87 -24.11 -9.40
N MET A 73 1.25 -24.55 -10.53
CA MET A 73 0.35 -25.70 -10.52
C MET A 73 1.07 -26.98 -10.10
N LYS A 74 2.29 -27.20 -10.59
CA LYS A 74 3.07 -28.40 -10.30
C LYS A 74 3.51 -28.50 -8.85
N VAL A 75 3.95 -27.38 -8.28
CA VAL A 75 4.46 -27.28 -6.91
C VAL A 75 3.30 -27.22 -5.89
N GLY A 76 2.15 -26.67 -6.30
CA GLY A 76 0.93 -26.62 -5.51
C GLY A 76 1.02 -25.70 -4.29
N LYS A 77 -0.08 -25.53 -3.60
CA LYS A 77 -0.27 -24.56 -2.50
C LYS A 77 0.72 -24.65 -1.33
N ASN A 78 1.31 -25.82 -1.12
CA ASN A 78 2.29 -26.06 -0.05
C ASN A 78 3.73 -25.81 -0.49
N GLY A 79 3.94 -25.49 -1.78
CA GLY A 79 5.24 -25.12 -2.31
C GLY A 79 5.40 -23.61 -2.38
N HIS A 80 6.51 -23.17 -2.97
CA HIS A 80 6.82 -21.75 -3.09
C HIS A 80 7.70 -21.47 -4.31
N ILE A 81 7.48 -20.35 -4.99
CA ILE A 81 8.32 -19.90 -6.10
C ILE A 81 8.90 -18.52 -5.76
N LEU A 82 10.21 -18.40 -5.87
CA LEU A 82 10.96 -17.15 -5.78
C LEU A 82 11.60 -16.84 -7.13
N VAL A 83 11.28 -15.69 -7.70
CA VAL A 83 11.90 -15.19 -8.93
C VAL A 83 12.76 -13.98 -8.61
N LEU A 84 13.98 -13.96 -9.10
CA LEU A 84 14.92 -12.85 -8.98
C LEU A 84 15.29 -12.38 -10.39
N ALA A 85 14.82 -11.20 -10.78
CA ALA A 85 15.05 -10.59 -12.08
C ALA A 85 16.06 -9.42 -11.94
N ASP A 86 17.33 -9.70 -12.09
CA ASP A 86 18.41 -8.71 -12.06
C ASP A 86 18.72 -8.24 -13.50
N ALA A 87 17.78 -7.55 -14.10
CA ALA A 87 17.82 -7.04 -15.47
C ALA A 87 17.02 -5.73 -15.59
N CYS A 88 17.31 -4.91 -16.60
CA CYS A 88 16.45 -3.76 -16.94
C CYS A 88 15.18 -4.24 -17.64
N HIS A 89 14.10 -3.54 -17.42
CA HIS A 89 12.82 -3.74 -18.11
C HIS A 89 12.62 -2.72 -19.25
N SER A 90 13.38 -1.60 -19.27
CA SER A 90 13.16 -0.49 -20.22
C SER A 90 14.33 -0.24 -21.16
N GLY A 91 14.01 0.08 -22.41
CA GLY A 91 14.94 0.53 -23.45
C GLY A 91 15.34 2.01 -23.39
N THR A 92 15.10 2.71 -22.27
CA THR A 92 15.36 4.16 -22.16
C THR A 92 16.84 4.48 -22.02
N ILE A 93 17.29 5.47 -22.81
CA ILE A 93 18.68 5.94 -22.87
C ILE A 93 18.84 7.09 -21.86
N SER A 94 19.46 6.86 -20.70
CA SER A 94 19.97 7.93 -19.86
C SER A 94 21.49 7.83 -19.67
N ARG A 95 22.14 8.99 -19.47
CA ARG A 95 23.59 9.10 -19.40
C ARG A 95 24.08 9.01 -17.95
N GLY A 96 24.63 7.86 -17.55
CA GLY A 96 25.21 7.66 -16.23
C GLY A 96 26.52 6.86 -16.26
N MET A 97 27.34 6.92 -15.18
CA MET A 97 28.70 6.34 -15.08
C MET A 97 28.73 4.87 -14.61
N GLY A 98 27.78 4.02 -15.02
CA GLY A 98 27.79 2.58 -14.70
C GLY A 98 27.61 1.71 -15.94
N LYS A 99 28.05 0.43 -15.89
CA LYS A 99 27.68 -0.54 -16.93
C LYS A 99 26.20 -0.89 -16.77
N LYS A 100 25.42 -0.62 -17.82
CA LYS A 100 23.99 -0.83 -17.87
C LYS A 100 23.65 -2.27 -18.28
N ARG A 101 22.53 -2.79 -17.76
CA ARG A 101 22.03 -4.14 -18.04
C ARG A 101 20.79 -4.15 -18.92
N GLY A 102 20.59 -3.15 -19.79
CA GLY A 102 19.49 -3.05 -20.75
C GLY A 102 19.95 -2.97 -22.20
N GLY A 103 19.11 -3.40 -23.11
CA GLY A 103 19.28 -3.22 -24.56
C GLY A 103 19.26 -1.73 -24.93
N LYS A 104 20.00 -1.35 -25.99
CA LYS A 104 20.14 0.06 -26.41
C LYS A 104 18.87 0.64 -27.04
N ALA A 105 18.01 -0.20 -27.60
CA ALA A 105 16.76 0.16 -28.26
C ALA A 105 15.83 -1.04 -28.30
N PRO A 106 14.52 -0.82 -28.45
CA PRO A 106 13.58 -1.91 -28.73
C PRO A 106 13.98 -2.68 -30.00
N LEU A 107 13.85 -3.99 -29.94
CA LEU A 107 14.12 -4.89 -31.06
C LEU A 107 12.88 -4.98 -31.97
N VAL A 108 12.75 -3.99 -32.86
CA VAL A 108 11.57 -3.81 -33.70
C VAL A 108 11.94 -3.63 -35.18
N PRO A 109 11.05 -4.00 -36.12
CA PRO A 109 11.30 -3.79 -37.56
C PRO A 109 11.49 -2.30 -37.90
N PRO A 110 12.21 -1.98 -38.99
CA PRO A 110 12.28 -0.62 -39.50
C PRO A 110 10.89 -0.07 -39.83
N GLY A 111 10.57 1.13 -39.32
CA GLY A 111 9.26 1.74 -39.50
C GLY A 111 8.20 1.33 -38.48
N PHE A 112 8.57 0.58 -37.44
CA PHE A 112 7.70 0.32 -36.33
C PHE A 112 7.37 1.63 -35.61
N GLU A 113 6.10 1.98 -35.56
CA GLU A 113 5.59 3.10 -34.79
C GLU A 113 5.05 2.56 -33.48
N SER A 114 5.79 2.76 -32.40
CA SER A 114 5.27 2.55 -31.04
C SER A 114 4.03 3.41 -30.87
N LEU A 115 2.92 2.78 -30.60
CA LEU A 115 1.70 3.49 -30.24
C LEU A 115 2.00 4.19 -28.92
N LYS A 116 2.32 5.50 -28.94
CA LYS A 116 2.43 6.33 -27.75
C LYS A 116 1.09 6.28 -27.03
N LYS A 117 0.88 5.32 -26.16
CA LYS A 117 -0.32 5.19 -25.36
C LYS A 117 0.01 5.03 -23.91
N GLN A 118 -0.95 5.55 -23.17
CA GLN A 118 -1.17 5.41 -21.74
C GLN A 118 -0.36 4.26 -21.13
N GLU A 119 0.48 4.67 -20.22
CA GLU A 119 1.34 3.89 -19.36
C GLU A 119 0.53 2.83 -18.58
N ASP A 120 0.30 1.68 -19.19
CA ASP A 120 -0.13 0.49 -18.49
C ASP A 120 1.11 -0.34 -18.13
N GLY A 121 1.10 -0.90 -16.96
CA GLY A 121 2.25 -1.42 -16.25
C GLY A 121 2.96 -2.60 -16.87
N PRO A 122 4.08 -2.98 -16.24
CA PRO A 122 4.96 -4.02 -16.75
C PRO A 122 4.21 -5.33 -16.93
N GLY A 123 4.60 -6.04 -17.93
CA GLY A 123 4.18 -7.36 -18.26
C GLY A 123 4.04 -8.30 -17.08
N TYR A 124 3.85 -9.42 -16.99
CA TYR A 124 3.44 -10.42 -16.03
C TYR A 124 2.64 -9.88 -14.84
N ASP A 125 1.35 -9.75 -15.04
CA ASP A 125 0.40 -9.42 -13.99
C ASP A 125 0.09 -10.67 -13.14
N ILE A 126 0.86 -10.83 -12.05
CA ILE A 126 0.55 -11.82 -11.01
C ILE A 126 -0.92 -11.68 -10.53
N GLN A 127 -1.56 -10.56 -10.79
CA GLN A 127 -2.93 -10.29 -10.38
C GLN A 127 -3.98 -10.92 -11.31
N LYS A 128 -3.71 -11.05 -12.62
CA LYS A 128 -4.65 -11.71 -13.55
C LYS A 128 -4.85 -13.20 -13.22
N THR A 129 -3.86 -13.85 -12.62
CA THR A 129 -3.92 -15.25 -12.18
C THR A 129 -4.60 -15.47 -10.82
N ARG A 130 -5.11 -14.39 -10.17
CA ARG A 130 -5.77 -14.44 -8.85
C ARG A 130 -7.09 -15.22 -8.79
N GLY A 131 -7.63 -15.67 -9.91
CA GLY A 131 -8.93 -16.39 -9.96
C GLY A 131 -8.99 -17.78 -9.31
N SER A 132 -7.85 -18.39 -8.88
CA SER A 132 -7.82 -19.74 -8.28
C SER A 132 -6.81 -19.88 -7.13
N PHE A 133 -6.84 -18.96 -6.18
CA PHE A 133 -5.88 -18.85 -5.06
C PHE A 133 -5.77 -20.05 -4.11
N GLY A 134 -6.65 -21.03 -4.19
CA GLY A 134 -6.66 -22.15 -3.24
C GLY A 134 -5.65 -23.28 -3.52
N GLU A 135 -5.16 -23.41 -4.75
CA GLU A 135 -4.41 -24.58 -5.19
C GLU A 135 -3.00 -24.29 -5.75
N LEU A 136 -2.72 -23.04 -6.13
CA LEU A 136 -1.43 -22.65 -6.73
C LEU A 136 -0.38 -22.32 -5.67
N ALA A 137 0.88 -22.60 -5.97
CA ALA A 137 1.99 -22.16 -5.12
C ALA A 137 2.05 -20.63 -5.07
N PRO A 138 2.27 -20.03 -3.88
CA PRO A 138 2.61 -18.63 -3.78
C PRO A 138 3.89 -18.31 -4.55
N ILE A 139 3.93 -17.12 -5.14
CA ILE A 139 5.08 -16.61 -5.89
C ILE A 139 5.50 -15.24 -5.36
N ILE A 140 6.80 -15.04 -5.27
CA ILE A 140 7.44 -13.76 -4.96
C ILE A 140 8.39 -13.43 -6.09
N LEU A 141 8.27 -12.23 -6.65
CA LEU A 141 9.15 -11.71 -7.69
C LEU A 141 9.90 -10.49 -7.14
N PHE A 142 11.23 -10.52 -7.21
CA PHE A 142 12.09 -9.36 -7.01
C PHE A 142 12.61 -8.86 -8.34
N SER A 143 12.48 -7.56 -8.59
CA SER A 143 13.04 -6.88 -9.75
C SER A 143 14.09 -5.86 -9.30
N ALA A 144 15.14 -5.70 -10.10
CA ALA A 144 16.28 -4.88 -9.72
C ALA A 144 16.01 -3.38 -9.81
N SER A 145 15.07 -2.96 -10.64
CA SER A 145 14.69 -1.56 -10.84
C SER A 145 13.20 -1.43 -11.08
N SER A 146 12.66 -0.22 -10.92
CA SER A 146 11.32 0.10 -11.40
C SER A 146 11.31 0.15 -12.95
N PHE A 147 10.11 0.15 -13.55
CA PHE A 147 9.94 0.09 -15.01
C PHE A 147 10.57 1.27 -15.75
N ASP A 148 10.70 2.44 -15.12
CA ASP A 148 11.26 3.68 -15.66
C ASP A 148 12.73 3.89 -15.28
N GLU A 149 13.36 2.95 -14.59
CA GLU A 149 14.74 3.03 -14.12
C GLU A 149 15.64 2.01 -14.82
N GLU A 150 16.88 2.40 -15.00
CA GLU A 150 17.92 1.51 -15.53
C GLU A 150 18.51 0.64 -14.43
N ASN A 151 18.71 -0.64 -14.71
CA ASN A 151 19.51 -1.51 -13.85
C ASN A 151 21.01 -1.35 -14.16
N THR A 152 21.80 -1.15 -13.11
CA THR A 152 23.25 -0.96 -13.21
C THR A 152 23.99 -2.04 -12.44
N GLU A 153 25.18 -2.38 -12.89
CA GLU A 153 26.11 -3.23 -12.13
C GLU A 153 26.69 -2.46 -10.95
N THR A 154 26.99 -3.19 -9.90
CA THR A 154 27.77 -2.72 -8.75
C THR A 154 29.01 -3.57 -8.57
N PHE A 155 29.79 -3.30 -7.54
CA PHE A 155 30.97 -4.11 -7.20
C PHE A 155 30.74 -4.83 -5.88
N ASP A 156 31.14 -6.12 -5.82
CA ASP A 156 31.18 -6.87 -4.59
C ASP A 156 32.32 -6.40 -3.66
N ASP A 157 32.47 -7.04 -2.52
CA ASP A 157 33.50 -6.68 -1.53
C ASP A 157 34.93 -6.95 -2.02
N ASN A 158 35.11 -7.71 -3.11
CA ASN A 158 36.40 -8.02 -3.74
C ASN A 158 36.66 -7.13 -4.97
N GLY A 159 35.76 -6.20 -5.31
CA GLY A 159 35.86 -5.33 -6.47
C GLY A 159 35.45 -5.99 -7.79
N VAL A 160 34.75 -7.13 -7.75
CA VAL A 160 34.21 -7.80 -8.95
C VAL A 160 32.87 -7.20 -9.31
N ALA A 161 32.68 -6.91 -10.59
CA ALA A 161 31.41 -6.39 -11.10
C ALA A 161 30.31 -7.47 -11.00
N VAL A 162 29.19 -7.13 -10.36
CA VAL A 162 28.05 -8.01 -10.10
C VAL A 162 26.74 -7.26 -10.32
N GLY A 163 25.66 -8.00 -10.51
CA GLY A 163 24.33 -7.41 -10.52
C GLY A 163 23.93 -6.82 -9.16
N SER A 164 23.35 -5.65 -9.17
CA SER A 164 23.03 -4.92 -7.95
C SER A 164 22.03 -5.66 -7.05
N LEU A 165 20.95 -6.18 -7.65
CA LEU A 165 19.96 -6.99 -6.93
C LEU A 165 20.57 -8.33 -6.47
N SER A 166 21.32 -8.99 -7.34
CA SER A 166 21.97 -10.26 -7.01
C SER A 166 22.91 -10.13 -5.80
N TYR A 167 23.70 -9.07 -5.74
CA TYR A 167 24.56 -8.76 -4.61
C TYR A 167 23.75 -8.46 -3.34
N ALA A 168 22.75 -7.58 -3.45
CA ALA A 168 21.92 -7.19 -2.32
C ALA A 168 21.13 -8.39 -1.76
N MET A 169 20.63 -9.25 -2.65
CA MET A 169 19.91 -10.46 -2.26
C MET A 169 20.82 -11.46 -1.54
N ALA A 170 22.04 -11.71 -2.04
CA ALA A 170 23.00 -12.59 -1.39
C ALA A 170 23.36 -12.10 0.02
N LYS A 171 23.60 -10.79 0.17
CA LYS A 171 23.88 -10.18 1.48
C LYS A 171 22.65 -10.19 2.41
N GLY A 172 21.48 -9.84 1.89
CA GLY A 172 20.22 -9.87 2.64
C GLY A 172 19.90 -11.27 3.17
N LEU A 173 19.97 -12.28 2.31
CA LEU A 173 19.73 -13.67 2.70
C LEU A 173 20.74 -14.19 3.74
N SER A 174 22.00 -13.73 3.68
CA SER A 174 23.01 -14.13 4.68
C SER A 174 22.72 -13.57 6.07
N ASN A 175 21.96 -12.48 6.17
CA ASN A 175 21.62 -11.80 7.41
C ASN A 175 20.22 -12.19 7.92
N CYS A 176 19.35 -12.72 7.07
CA CYS A 176 18.00 -13.13 7.43
C CYS A 176 17.96 -14.51 8.10
N LYS A 177 17.03 -14.66 9.02
CA LYS A 177 16.64 -15.98 9.55
C LYS A 177 15.55 -16.58 8.67
N THR A 178 15.52 -17.89 8.57
CA THR A 178 14.48 -18.60 7.79
C THR A 178 13.07 -18.42 8.36
N SER A 179 12.93 -17.98 9.61
CA SER A 179 11.64 -17.65 10.24
C SER A 179 11.10 -16.26 9.88
N GLU A 180 11.90 -15.45 9.19
CA GLU A 180 11.52 -14.09 8.78
C GLU A 180 10.73 -14.10 7.47
N SER A 181 10.06 -12.99 7.16
CA SER A 181 9.26 -12.82 5.94
C SER A 181 10.08 -12.22 4.80
N TYR A 182 9.57 -12.35 3.57
CA TYR A 182 10.14 -11.63 2.42
C TYR A 182 10.10 -10.11 2.58
N ARG A 183 9.21 -9.57 3.39
CA ARG A 183 9.19 -8.15 3.76
C ARG A 183 10.48 -7.74 4.47
N THR A 184 10.92 -8.52 5.44
CA THR A 184 12.19 -8.28 6.14
C THR A 184 13.37 -8.36 5.18
N LEU A 185 13.41 -9.39 4.33
CA LEU A 185 14.43 -9.54 3.31
C LEU A 185 14.45 -8.36 2.33
N PHE A 186 13.26 -7.93 1.85
CA PHE A 186 13.15 -6.79 0.94
C PHE A 186 13.66 -5.49 1.57
N SER A 187 13.36 -5.24 2.84
CA SER A 187 13.89 -4.08 3.56
C SER A 187 15.42 -4.07 3.60
N GLN A 188 16.04 -5.24 3.82
CA GLN A 188 17.51 -5.36 3.79
C GLN A 188 18.07 -5.16 2.38
N VAL A 189 17.46 -5.79 1.36
CA VAL A 189 17.84 -5.62 -0.05
C VAL A 189 17.78 -4.14 -0.45
N LEU A 190 16.69 -3.47 -0.11
CA LEU A 190 16.50 -2.05 -0.38
C LEU A 190 17.61 -1.20 0.27
N ASN A 191 17.94 -1.46 1.52
CA ASN A 191 18.99 -0.72 2.24
C ASN A 191 20.35 -0.89 1.56
N ILE A 192 20.70 -2.12 1.18
CA ILE A 192 21.94 -2.42 0.50
C ILE A 192 21.99 -1.75 -0.87
N MET A 193 20.89 -1.81 -1.64
CA MET A 193 20.81 -1.17 -2.95
C MET A 193 20.86 0.36 -2.86
N ASN A 194 20.20 0.97 -1.90
CA ASN A 194 20.27 2.42 -1.66
C ASN A 194 21.70 2.89 -1.32
N GLU A 195 22.51 2.03 -0.70
CA GLU A 195 23.92 2.34 -0.42
C GLU A 195 24.79 2.19 -1.68
N LYS A 196 24.59 1.14 -2.47
CA LYS A 196 25.42 0.78 -3.61
C LYS A 196 25.03 1.47 -4.92
N VAL A 197 23.72 1.58 -5.17
CA VAL A 197 23.12 2.11 -6.40
C VAL A 197 21.90 3.00 -6.08
N PRO A 198 22.10 4.18 -5.47
CA PRO A 198 21.03 5.00 -4.91
C PRO A 198 20.03 5.55 -5.96
N GLN A 199 20.36 5.47 -7.25
CA GLN A 199 19.48 5.86 -8.36
C GLN A 199 18.55 4.73 -8.83
N GLN A 200 18.60 3.56 -8.19
CA GLN A 200 17.89 2.37 -8.61
C GLN A 200 17.00 1.88 -7.47
N THR A 201 15.73 1.63 -7.78
CA THR A 201 14.70 1.22 -6.80
C THR A 201 14.30 -0.23 -7.06
N PRO A 202 14.71 -1.18 -6.21
CA PRO A 202 14.26 -2.56 -6.35
C PRO A 202 12.75 -2.64 -6.10
N MET A 203 12.11 -3.62 -6.74
CA MET A 203 10.69 -3.88 -6.60
C MET A 203 10.47 -5.30 -6.08
N ILE A 204 9.34 -5.50 -5.42
CA ILE A 204 8.88 -6.82 -5.00
C ILE A 204 7.40 -6.98 -5.30
N GLU A 205 7.01 -8.13 -5.83
CA GLU A 205 5.64 -8.50 -6.10
C GLU A 205 5.28 -9.81 -5.42
N GLY A 206 4.00 -9.97 -5.10
CA GLY A 206 3.51 -11.12 -4.34
C GLY A 206 3.18 -10.77 -2.89
N ASP A 207 2.87 -11.79 -2.09
CA ASP A 207 2.59 -11.63 -0.66
C ASP A 207 3.88 -11.62 0.15
N MET A 208 4.36 -10.44 0.48
CA MET A 208 5.63 -10.26 1.21
C MET A 208 5.60 -10.80 2.64
N ASP A 209 4.43 -11.07 3.19
CA ASP A 209 4.30 -11.62 4.54
C ASP A 209 4.50 -13.14 4.59
N ILE A 210 4.81 -13.76 3.46
CA ILE A 210 5.22 -15.17 3.40
C ILE A 210 6.63 -15.32 3.97
N GLN A 211 6.81 -16.37 4.78
CA GLN A 211 8.09 -16.78 5.34
C GLN A 211 9.09 -17.10 4.22
N ILE A 212 10.35 -16.68 4.39
CA ILE A 212 11.43 -16.94 3.43
C ILE A 212 11.59 -18.44 3.23
N PHE A 213 11.49 -18.89 1.97
CA PHE A 213 11.53 -20.30 1.56
C PHE A 213 10.46 -21.20 2.22
N GLY A 214 9.46 -20.61 2.87
CA GLY A 214 8.33 -21.32 3.48
C GLY A 214 7.01 -20.99 2.78
N GLY A 215 5.94 -21.67 3.13
CA GLY A 215 4.57 -21.37 2.69
C GLY A 215 3.73 -20.67 3.76
N ASN A 216 4.29 -20.48 4.96
CA ASN A 216 3.57 -19.93 6.10
C ASN A 216 3.52 -18.39 6.03
N ILE A 217 2.38 -17.82 6.41
CA ILE A 217 2.24 -16.37 6.52
C ILE A 217 2.82 -15.92 7.86
N VAL A 218 3.75 -14.97 7.83
CA VAL A 218 4.31 -14.27 8.98
C VAL A 218 3.58 -12.94 9.12
N ARG A 219 2.75 -12.81 10.15
CA ARG A 219 1.94 -11.60 10.34
C ARG A 219 2.82 -10.43 10.74
N GLN A 220 2.96 -9.46 9.83
CA GLN A 220 3.65 -8.20 10.06
C GLN A 220 2.67 -7.15 10.56
N LEU A 221 2.97 -6.50 11.69
CA LEU A 221 2.26 -5.28 12.08
C LEU A 221 2.72 -4.08 11.24
N PRO A 222 1.82 -3.15 10.92
CA PRO A 222 2.19 -1.92 10.23
C PRO A 222 3.24 -1.13 10.99
N TYR A 223 4.22 -0.64 10.26
CA TYR A 223 5.30 0.19 10.79
C TYR A 223 5.53 1.41 9.89
N PHE A 224 6.25 2.39 10.41
CA PHE A 224 6.62 3.61 9.71
C PHE A 224 8.13 3.69 9.57
N ALA A 225 8.58 4.10 8.37
CA ALA A 225 10.01 4.30 8.11
C ALA A 225 10.50 5.57 8.80
N VAL A 226 11.75 5.53 9.25
CA VAL A 226 12.45 6.69 9.80
C VAL A 226 12.97 7.55 8.65
N LYS A 227 12.62 8.83 8.66
CA LYS A 227 13.08 9.84 7.70
C LYS A 227 14.44 10.40 8.09
N GLU A 228 14.61 10.73 9.37
CA GLU A 228 15.78 11.42 9.89
C GLU A 228 16.02 11.07 11.36
N ILE A 229 17.28 10.95 11.76
CA ILE A 229 17.71 10.76 13.14
C ILE A 229 18.58 11.94 13.54
N GLU A 230 18.10 12.71 14.51
CA GLU A 230 18.86 13.78 15.19
C GLU A 230 19.28 13.30 16.58
N THR A 231 20.02 14.13 17.32
CA THR A 231 20.57 13.75 18.65
C THR A 231 19.47 13.34 19.65
N ASP A 232 18.34 14.06 19.67
CA ASP A 232 17.26 13.90 20.64
C ASP A 232 15.87 13.73 19.98
N LYS A 233 15.82 13.64 18.66
CA LYS A 233 14.58 13.56 17.89
C LYS A 233 14.71 12.59 16.73
N ILE A 234 13.57 12.04 16.31
CA ILE A 234 13.45 11.24 15.11
C ILE A 234 12.25 11.74 14.32
N THR A 235 12.45 11.94 13.03
CA THR A 235 11.35 12.22 12.10
C THR A 235 10.95 10.95 11.37
N ILE A 236 9.65 10.66 11.28
CA ILE A 236 9.09 9.52 10.57
C ILE A 236 8.25 9.99 9.38
N HIS A 237 8.10 9.11 8.37
CA HIS A 237 7.22 9.30 7.22
C HIS A 237 5.76 8.93 7.56
N ALA A 238 5.21 9.53 8.59
CA ALA A 238 3.82 9.36 8.97
C ALA A 238 3.33 10.60 9.71
N GLY A 239 2.17 11.10 9.38
CA GLY A 239 1.59 12.30 9.97
C GLY A 239 0.10 12.17 10.20
N THR A 240 -0.58 13.30 10.30
CA THR A 240 -2.00 13.37 10.63
C THR A 240 -2.89 12.68 9.59
N LEU A 241 -2.49 12.61 8.32
CA LEU A 241 -3.20 11.85 7.29
C LEU A 241 -3.18 10.34 7.55
N LEU A 242 -2.17 9.84 8.26
CA LEU A 242 -2.06 8.46 8.71
C LEU A 242 -2.47 8.28 10.18
N GLY A 243 -3.18 9.26 10.76
CA GLY A 243 -3.66 9.20 12.14
C GLY A 243 -2.59 9.34 13.21
N ILE A 244 -1.40 9.78 12.84
CA ILE A 244 -0.35 10.07 13.80
C ILE A 244 -0.48 11.52 14.23
N THR A 245 -0.83 11.72 15.50
CA THR A 245 -1.02 13.05 16.09
C THR A 245 -0.10 13.26 17.29
N GLU A 246 0.08 14.50 17.69
CA GLU A 246 0.84 14.83 18.89
C GLU A 246 0.30 14.07 20.11
N GLY A 247 1.18 13.53 20.92
CA GLY A 247 0.84 12.69 22.07
C GLY A 247 0.80 11.20 21.77
N SER A 248 0.71 10.76 20.50
CA SER A 248 0.76 9.34 20.15
C SER A 248 2.04 8.68 20.65
N LYS A 249 1.93 7.46 21.19
CA LYS A 249 3.08 6.69 21.67
C LYS A 249 3.54 5.72 20.57
N MET A 250 4.85 5.69 20.40
CA MET A 250 5.52 4.93 19.36
C MET A 250 6.60 4.03 19.98
N MET A 251 6.92 2.95 19.28
CA MET A 251 8.05 2.09 19.62
C MET A 251 9.01 2.03 18.44
N ILE A 252 10.25 2.42 18.66
CA ILE A 252 11.33 2.35 17.68
C ILE A 252 12.01 1.01 17.85
N CYS A 253 12.01 0.20 16.80
CA CYS A 253 12.49 -1.17 16.80
C CYS A 253 13.55 -1.37 15.72
N PRO A 254 14.43 -2.37 15.84
CA PRO A 254 15.28 -2.79 14.73
C PRO A 254 14.43 -3.12 13.49
N SER A 255 14.91 -2.76 12.31
CA SER A 255 14.26 -3.16 11.05
C SER A 255 14.14 -4.68 10.97
N GLY A 256 13.01 -5.16 10.43
CA GLY A 256 12.68 -6.59 10.43
C GLY A 256 11.90 -7.08 11.65
N SER A 257 11.65 -6.23 12.66
CA SER A 257 10.77 -6.59 13.77
C SER A 257 9.33 -6.82 13.28
N LEU A 258 8.71 -7.94 13.68
CA LEU A 258 7.35 -8.30 13.25
C LEU A 258 6.28 -7.47 13.96
N SER A 259 6.58 -7.03 15.18
CA SER A 259 5.72 -6.25 16.05
C SER A 259 6.55 -5.27 16.88
N SER A 260 5.92 -4.58 17.82
CA SER A 260 6.58 -3.63 18.71
C SER A 260 7.58 -4.29 19.65
N CYS A 261 8.70 -4.79 19.14
CA CYS A 261 9.92 -5.27 19.84
C CYS A 261 9.64 -6.05 21.14
N ASP A 262 9.04 -7.20 21.03
CA ASP A 262 8.56 -8.01 22.15
C ASP A 262 9.65 -8.47 23.14
N ASN A 263 10.92 -8.22 22.85
CA ASN A 263 12.08 -8.67 23.67
C ASN A 263 12.82 -7.54 24.42
N GLY A 264 12.17 -6.38 24.62
CA GLY A 264 12.77 -5.27 25.38
C GLY A 264 13.90 -4.52 24.65
N THR A 265 14.10 -4.76 23.35
CA THR A 265 15.09 -4.05 22.52
C THR A 265 14.57 -2.72 21.98
N GLY A 266 13.27 -2.47 22.11
CA GLY A 266 12.61 -1.27 21.62
C GLY A 266 12.90 -0.02 22.44
N ILE A 267 12.85 1.14 21.78
CA ILE A 267 12.96 2.44 22.40
C ILE A 267 11.60 3.13 22.31
N SER A 268 10.97 3.36 23.44
CA SER A 268 9.71 4.12 23.49
C SER A 268 9.94 5.57 23.08
N ALA A 269 9.00 6.12 22.34
CA ALA A 269 9.02 7.50 21.89
C ALA A 269 7.60 8.10 21.91
N GLN A 270 7.50 9.41 21.94
CA GLN A 270 6.24 10.15 21.86
C GLN A 270 6.29 11.15 20.71
N VAL A 271 5.21 11.27 19.98
CA VAL A 271 5.04 12.32 18.96
C VAL A 271 4.94 13.67 19.65
N ILE A 272 5.87 14.56 19.35
CA ILE A 272 5.92 15.93 19.88
C ILE A 272 5.47 16.99 18.88
N LYS A 273 5.43 16.63 17.59
CA LYS A 273 4.89 17.47 16.51
C LYS A 273 4.43 16.57 15.38
N ALA A 274 3.26 16.84 14.82
CA ALA A 274 2.72 16.11 13.67
C ALA A 274 2.33 17.08 12.55
N GLY A 275 2.91 16.90 11.36
CA GLY A 275 2.48 17.49 10.10
C GLY A 275 1.56 16.55 9.34
N ALA A 276 1.19 16.89 8.09
CA ALA A 276 0.33 16.03 7.26
C ALA A 276 0.98 14.66 6.97
N HIS A 277 2.25 14.66 6.56
CA HIS A 277 2.98 13.47 6.09
C HIS A 277 4.09 13.00 7.01
N THR A 278 4.55 13.84 7.93
CA THR A 278 5.68 13.53 8.82
C THR A 278 5.36 13.86 10.24
N SER A 279 5.99 13.15 11.17
CA SER A 279 5.91 13.44 12.59
C SER A 279 7.28 13.41 13.22
N VAL A 280 7.48 14.30 14.19
CA VAL A 280 8.70 14.37 15.01
C VAL A 280 8.45 13.65 16.32
N LEU A 281 9.28 12.68 16.62
CA LEU A 281 9.25 11.87 17.83
C LEU A 281 10.34 12.32 18.81
N LYS A 282 10.03 12.26 20.10
CA LYS A 282 11.01 12.35 21.18
C LYS A 282 11.23 10.97 21.77
N PRO A 283 12.36 10.30 21.47
CA PRO A 283 12.68 9.00 22.04
C PRO A 283 13.10 9.12 23.51
N GLN A 284 12.84 8.07 24.30
CA GLN A 284 13.28 8.02 25.70
C GLN A 284 14.78 7.77 25.87
N LYS A 285 15.43 7.25 24.84
CA LYS A 285 16.89 7.01 24.78
C LYS A 285 17.42 7.49 23.44
N THR A 286 18.67 7.94 23.40
CA THR A 286 19.32 8.33 22.14
C THR A 286 19.34 7.17 21.15
N VAL A 287 18.89 7.42 19.93
CA VAL A 287 18.95 6.50 18.80
C VAL A 287 20.15 6.84 17.95
N LYS A 288 20.98 5.86 17.60
CA LYS A 288 22.20 6.04 16.81
C LYS A 288 22.19 5.04 15.65
N GLY A 289 22.76 5.41 14.53
CA GLY A 289 22.85 4.56 13.34
C GLY A 289 22.14 5.16 12.14
N LYS A 290 21.90 4.35 11.12
CA LYS A 290 21.21 4.75 9.88
C LYS A 290 19.69 4.68 10.07
N THR A 291 18.95 5.51 9.36
CA THR A 291 17.47 5.51 9.37
C THR A 291 16.89 4.16 8.97
N SER A 292 17.55 3.47 8.06
CA SER A 292 17.17 2.15 7.54
C SER A 292 17.28 1.00 8.56
N GLU A 293 17.97 1.22 9.67
CA GLU A 293 18.12 0.22 10.73
C GLU A 293 16.92 0.15 11.66
N TYR A 294 15.92 1.05 11.49
CA TYR A 294 14.80 1.17 12.40
C TYR A 294 13.46 1.19 11.71
N TRP A 295 12.50 0.51 12.33
CA TRP A 295 11.07 0.62 12.06
C TRP A 295 10.36 1.19 13.29
N VAL A 296 9.34 1.99 13.07
CA VAL A 296 8.60 2.63 14.14
C VAL A 296 7.16 2.13 14.14
N PHE A 297 6.72 1.58 15.27
CA PHE A 297 5.39 1.04 15.45
C PHE A 297 4.54 1.99 16.29
N LEU A 298 3.28 2.17 15.90
CA LEU A 298 2.29 2.86 16.72
C LEU A 298 1.84 1.91 17.84
N THR A 299 2.11 2.27 19.10
CA THR A 299 1.70 1.46 20.26
C THR A 299 0.44 2.00 20.91
N GLU A 300 0.26 3.31 20.94
CA GLU A 300 -0.92 3.95 21.48
C GLU A 300 -1.28 5.19 20.66
N PRO A 301 -2.37 5.14 19.88
CA PRO A 301 -2.82 6.29 19.12
C PRO A 301 -3.39 7.36 20.04
N HIS A 302 -3.03 8.61 19.77
CA HIS A 302 -3.67 9.77 20.37
C HIS A 302 -4.44 10.51 19.29
N MET A 303 -5.76 10.59 19.42
CA MET A 303 -6.63 11.14 18.35
C MET A 303 -6.79 12.68 18.44
N GLY A 304 -5.81 13.38 18.99
CA GLY A 304 -5.86 14.84 19.16
C GLY A 304 -7.04 15.27 20.03
N SER A 305 -7.83 16.20 19.54
CA SER A 305 -9.05 16.66 20.22
C SER A 305 -10.26 15.73 20.07
N VAL A 306 -10.15 14.69 19.23
CA VAL A 306 -11.26 13.76 18.99
C VAL A 306 -11.41 12.82 20.17
N SER A 307 -12.51 12.93 20.90
CA SER A 307 -12.90 12.03 21.97
C SER A 307 -14.17 11.28 21.61
N ILE A 308 -14.25 10.01 22.02
CA ILE A 308 -15.48 9.24 21.95
C ILE A 308 -16.29 9.50 23.20
N LYS A 309 -17.47 10.07 23.03
CA LYS A 309 -18.43 10.19 24.12
C LYS A 309 -19.20 8.87 24.23
N TYR A 310 -19.02 8.19 25.34
CA TYR A 310 -19.75 6.93 25.57
C TYR A 310 -20.71 7.02 26.75
N LYS A 311 -21.69 6.14 26.75
CA LYS A 311 -22.60 5.90 27.88
C LYS A 311 -22.66 4.41 28.16
N LEU A 312 -22.53 4.06 29.41
CA LEU A 312 -22.82 2.70 29.87
C LEU A 312 -24.32 2.54 30.05
N ALA A 313 -24.87 1.44 29.55
CA ALA A 313 -26.24 1.07 29.87
C ALA A 313 -26.33 0.66 31.35
N GLN A 314 -27.54 0.61 31.89
CA GLN A 314 -27.75 0.11 33.26
C GLN A 314 -27.43 -1.38 33.31
N ASN A 315 -26.93 -1.85 34.46
CA ASN A 315 -26.61 -3.26 34.75
C ASN A 315 -25.41 -3.88 34.01
N ASN A 316 -24.36 -3.13 33.77
CA ASN A 316 -23.09 -3.67 33.30
C ASN A 316 -22.21 -4.20 34.45
N SER A 317 -21.34 -5.17 34.10
CA SER A 317 -20.40 -5.74 35.08
C SER A 317 -19.33 -4.70 35.52
N ILE A 318 -18.79 -4.91 36.73
CA ILE A 318 -17.63 -4.14 37.21
C ILE A 318 -16.43 -4.35 36.28
N GLN A 319 -16.27 -5.55 35.73
CA GLN A 319 -15.21 -5.90 34.82
C GLN A 319 -15.24 -5.05 33.52
N LEU A 320 -16.44 -4.84 32.95
CA LEU A 320 -16.58 -3.97 31.78
C LEU A 320 -16.11 -2.55 32.05
N LYS A 321 -16.45 -2.02 33.22
CA LYS A 321 -16.01 -0.66 33.61
C LYS A 321 -14.49 -0.59 33.72
N THR A 322 -13.86 -1.56 34.36
CA THR A 322 -12.40 -1.66 34.44
C THR A 322 -11.75 -1.71 33.05
N TRP A 323 -12.29 -2.53 32.13
CA TRP A 323 -11.77 -2.62 30.76
C TRP A 323 -11.89 -1.31 29.99
N ILE A 324 -12.95 -0.54 30.20
CA ILE A 324 -13.14 0.76 29.56
C ILE A 324 -12.16 1.77 30.13
N ASP A 325 -11.96 1.79 31.44
CA ASP A 325 -11.03 2.68 32.12
C ASP A 325 -9.57 2.42 31.65
N GLU A 326 -9.25 1.16 31.34
CA GLU A 326 -7.94 0.77 30.81
C GLU A 326 -7.80 1.00 29.29
N ALA A 327 -8.91 1.17 28.57
CA ALA A 327 -8.88 1.07 27.10
C ALA A 327 -8.28 2.29 26.39
N SER A 328 -8.50 3.52 26.87
CA SER A 328 -7.98 4.71 26.17
C SER A 328 -8.23 6.02 26.91
N ALA A 329 -7.24 6.92 26.84
CA ALA A 329 -7.35 8.29 27.29
C ALA A 329 -8.37 9.16 26.49
N ASN A 330 -8.84 8.66 25.34
CA ASN A 330 -9.75 9.38 24.45
C ASN A 330 -11.24 9.04 24.66
N LEU A 331 -11.57 8.27 25.69
CA LEU A 331 -12.94 7.93 26.04
C LEU A 331 -13.46 8.90 27.11
N LYS A 332 -14.66 9.43 26.86
CA LYS A 332 -15.33 10.32 27.81
C LYS A 332 -16.73 9.82 28.13
N GLU A 333 -16.96 9.39 29.36
CA GLU A 333 -18.30 9.04 29.81
C GLU A 333 -19.21 10.27 29.85
N VAL A 334 -20.40 10.16 29.28
CA VAL A 334 -21.39 11.25 29.24
C VAL A 334 -22.78 10.73 29.57
N LYS A 335 -23.60 11.57 30.22
CA LYS A 335 -25.00 11.26 30.52
C LYS A 335 -25.94 11.52 29.33
N GLN A 336 -25.59 12.52 28.51
CA GLN A 336 -26.41 12.96 27.37
C GLN A 336 -25.56 13.06 26.11
N ASN A 337 -26.20 12.86 24.96
CA ASN A 337 -25.58 12.93 23.63
C ASN A 337 -24.28 12.10 23.49
N PRO A 338 -24.31 10.80 23.85
CA PRO A 338 -23.17 9.94 23.59
C PRO A 338 -22.99 9.70 22.09
N ASP A 339 -21.77 9.37 21.66
CA ASP A 339 -21.50 8.84 20.32
C ASP A 339 -21.90 7.35 20.26
N ILE A 340 -21.57 6.62 21.34
CA ILE A 340 -21.86 5.17 21.46
C ILE A 340 -22.44 4.84 22.84
N ILE A 341 -23.20 3.75 22.87
CA ILE A 341 -23.68 3.09 24.08
C ILE A 341 -23.01 1.73 24.16
N ILE A 342 -22.39 1.43 25.30
CA ILE A 342 -21.77 0.13 25.55
C ILE A 342 -22.64 -0.63 26.53
N THR A 343 -23.01 -1.86 26.22
CA THR A 343 -23.91 -2.68 27.03
C THR A 343 -23.56 -4.16 26.99
N GLU A 344 -23.79 -4.82 28.09
CA GLU A 344 -23.82 -6.29 28.19
C GLU A 344 -25.26 -6.78 28.09
N GLN A 345 -25.56 -7.50 27.02
CA GLN A 345 -26.93 -8.00 26.78
C GLN A 345 -26.91 -9.35 26.06
N ASN A 346 -27.69 -10.31 26.58
CA ASN A 346 -27.87 -11.65 26.00
C ASN A 346 -26.55 -12.40 25.77
N GLY A 347 -25.58 -12.29 26.69
CA GLY A 347 -24.29 -12.96 26.59
C GLY A 347 -23.30 -12.29 25.64
N TYR A 348 -23.63 -11.09 25.17
CA TYR A 348 -22.77 -10.29 24.28
C TYR A 348 -22.47 -8.92 24.87
N LEU A 349 -21.22 -8.50 24.72
CA LEU A 349 -20.80 -7.12 24.86
C LEU A 349 -21.06 -6.40 23.51
N LYS A 350 -21.96 -5.43 23.50
CA LYS A 350 -22.36 -4.69 22.30
C LYS A 350 -21.92 -3.24 22.36
N ILE A 351 -21.42 -2.74 21.24
CA ILE A 351 -21.19 -1.33 20.98
C ILE A 351 -22.29 -0.85 20.05
N ILE A 352 -23.10 0.10 20.51
CA ILE A 352 -24.29 0.60 19.83
C ILE A 352 -24.06 2.06 19.49
N ARG A 353 -24.25 2.43 18.24
CA ARG A 353 -24.22 3.84 17.84
C ARG A 353 -25.45 4.57 18.39
N ALA A 354 -25.23 5.64 19.14
CA ALA A 354 -26.32 6.32 19.82
C ALA A 354 -27.28 7.06 18.88
N ALA A 355 -26.81 7.50 17.72
CA ALA A 355 -27.60 8.30 16.78
C ALA A 355 -28.78 7.53 16.15
N ASP A 356 -28.68 6.22 15.97
CA ASP A 356 -29.70 5.39 15.30
C ASP A 356 -29.94 4.02 15.98
N GLY A 357 -29.30 3.75 17.11
CA GLY A 357 -29.44 2.51 17.86
C GLY A 357 -28.85 1.26 17.18
N ARG A 358 -28.08 1.41 16.12
CA ARG A 358 -27.44 0.27 15.44
C ARG A 358 -26.30 -0.32 16.27
N VAL A 359 -26.25 -1.65 16.34
CA VAL A 359 -25.09 -2.36 16.86
C VAL A 359 -23.97 -2.28 15.83
N THR A 360 -22.88 -1.59 16.17
CA THR A 360 -21.71 -1.45 15.31
C THR A 360 -20.74 -2.61 15.52
N ASP A 361 -20.67 -3.13 16.74
CA ASP A 361 -19.82 -4.26 17.10
C ASP A 361 -20.45 -5.12 18.21
N SER A 362 -20.09 -6.41 18.20
CA SER A 362 -20.58 -7.39 19.19
C SER A 362 -19.46 -8.38 19.50
N LEU A 363 -19.16 -8.57 20.78
CA LEU A 363 -18.20 -9.55 21.29
C LEU A 363 -18.94 -10.56 22.19
N GLU A 364 -18.71 -11.85 21.96
CA GLU A 364 -19.24 -12.88 22.85
C GLU A 364 -18.62 -12.74 24.25
N GLN A 365 -19.42 -12.52 25.27
CA GLN A 365 -18.97 -12.12 26.61
C GLN A 365 -17.97 -13.12 27.23
N GLN A 366 -18.18 -14.42 26.99
CA GLN A 366 -17.30 -15.49 27.52
C GLN A 366 -15.91 -15.48 26.88
N ARG A 367 -15.76 -14.89 25.68
CA ARG A 367 -14.51 -14.82 24.91
C ARG A 367 -13.98 -13.40 24.81
N ALA A 368 -14.71 -12.42 25.31
CA ALA A 368 -14.31 -11.02 25.26
C ALA A 368 -13.13 -10.78 26.20
N SER A 369 -12.21 -9.92 25.75
CA SER A 369 -11.08 -9.43 26.54
C SER A 369 -10.99 -7.91 26.48
N ALA A 370 -10.27 -7.32 27.45
CA ALA A 370 -9.99 -5.89 27.48
C ALA A 370 -9.34 -5.42 26.16
N ASP A 371 -8.39 -6.20 25.62
CA ASP A 371 -7.70 -5.88 24.38
C ASP A 371 -8.63 -5.89 23.17
N GLN A 372 -9.56 -6.83 23.07
CA GLN A 372 -10.54 -6.86 21.99
C GLN A 372 -11.48 -5.65 22.06
N LEU A 373 -11.97 -5.29 23.23
CA LEU A 373 -12.78 -4.09 23.43
C LEU A 373 -11.98 -2.83 23.06
N LYS A 374 -10.75 -2.73 23.55
CA LYS A 374 -9.83 -1.63 23.24
C LYS A 374 -9.63 -1.47 21.73
N GLN A 375 -9.38 -2.55 20.99
CA GLN A 375 -9.23 -2.52 19.53
C GLN A 375 -10.49 -2.00 18.84
N LYS A 376 -11.67 -2.42 19.27
CA LYS A 376 -12.94 -1.92 18.71
C LYS A 376 -13.16 -0.44 18.98
N LEU A 377 -12.84 0.03 20.15
CA LEU A 377 -12.94 1.45 20.51
C LEU A 377 -11.92 2.30 19.76
N ILE A 378 -10.69 1.81 19.57
CA ILE A 378 -9.68 2.46 18.73
C ILE A 378 -10.19 2.57 17.28
N SER A 379 -10.73 1.50 16.70
CA SER A 379 -11.29 1.53 15.36
C SER A 379 -12.40 2.57 15.22
N TYR A 380 -13.28 2.66 16.20
CA TYR A 380 -14.35 3.67 16.21
C TYR A 380 -13.77 5.10 16.30
N ALA A 381 -12.75 5.30 17.15
CA ALA A 381 -12.07 6.59 17.27
C ALA A 381 -11.37 7.01 15.96
N GLN A 382 -10.74 6.07 15.27
CA GLN A 382 -10.13 6.29 13.96
C GLN A 382 -11.18 6.69 12.92
N CYS A 383 -12.31 6.00 12.85
CA CYS A 383 -13.43 6.37 11.99
C CYS A 383 -13.92 7.80 12.26
N LYS A 384 -14.09 8.14 13.53
CA LYS A 384 -14.52 9.48 13.95
C LYS A 384 -13.46 10.51 13.57
N TYR A 385 -12.18 10.23 13.82
CA TYR A 385 -11.08 11.10 13.45
C TYR A 385 -11.04 11.39 11.95
N LEU A 386 -11.09 10.36 11.10
CA LEU A 386 -11.11 10.53 9.64
C LEU A 386 -12.34 11.30 9.15
N ARG A 387 -13.49 11.08 9.79
CA ARG A 387 -14.72 11.84 9.47
C ARG A 387 -14.57 13.32 9.83
N GLU A 388 -13.99 13.64 10.97
CA GLU A 388 -13.84 15.01 11.47
C GLU A 388 -12.59 15.73 10.94
N LEU A 389 -11.61 15.00 10.41
CA LEU A 389 -10.38 15.57 9.86
C LEU A 389 -10.70 16.50 8.68
N LYS A 390 -10.35 17.77 8.81
CA LYS A 390 -10.53 18.81 7.78
C LYS A 390 -9.21 19.51 7.52
N ALA A 391 -9.01 19.95 6.30
CA ALA A 391 -7.95 20.89 5.98
C ALA A 391 -8.18 22.22 6.73
N GLY A 392 -7.10 22.88 7.13
CA GLY A 392 -7.18 24.14 7.88
C GLY A 392 -7.81 25.31 7.11
N ASN A 393 -7.86 25.23 5.77
CA ASN A 393 -8.46 26.25 4.88
C ASN A 393 -9.62 25.67 4.07
N ALA A 394 -10.41 26.57 3.45
CA ALA A 394 -11.45 26.16 2.50
C ALA A 394 -10.83 25.32 1.37
N SER A 395 -11.36 24.13 1.16
CA SER A 395 -10.87 23.23 0.13
C SER A 395 -11.17 23.74 -1.26
N SER A 396 -10.19 23.68 -2.13
CA SER A 396 -10.36 23.89 -3.58
C SER A 396 -10.85 22.63 -4.30
N LEU A 397 -10.91 21.50 -3.59
CA LEU A 397 -11.31 20.20 -4.13
C LEU A 397 -12.73 19.85 -3.74
N SER A 398 -13.47 19.27 -4.67
CA SER A 398 -14.80 18.73 -4.43
C SER A 398 -15.02 17.41 -5.17
N LEU A 399 -16.02 16.65 -4.69
CA LEU A 399 -16.50 15.42 -5.29
C LEU A 399 -17.92 15.60 -5.80
N GLU A 400 -18.22 15.02 -6.95
CA GLU A 400 -19.56 14.91 -7.48
C GLU A 400 -19.82 13.46 -7.94
N PHE A 401 -21.09 13.01 -7.85
CA PHE A 401 -21.54 11.83 -8.54
C PHE A 401 -22.10 12.18 -9.91
N ILE A 402 -21.83 11.33 -10.88
CA ILE A 402 -22.50 11.28 -12.16
C ILE A 402 -23.32 9.99 -12.16
N PRO A 403 -24.65 10.06 -11.83
CA PRO A 403 -25.49 8.89 -11.87
C PRO A 403 -25.50 8.26 -13.26
N CYS A 404 -25.43 6.93 -13.32
CA CYS A 404 -25.41 6.21 -14.58
C CYS A 404 -26.11 4.85 -14.46
N ASN A 405 -26.36 4.20 -15.58
CA ASN A 405 -26.79 2.80 -15.62
C ASN A 405 -25.56 1.85 -15.58
N ALA A 406 -25.81 0.55 -15.59
CA ALA A 406 -24.75 -0.47 -15.54
C ALA A 406 -23.72 -0.35 -16.70
N GLU A 407 -24.13 0.17 -17.86
CA GLU A 407 -23.28 0.42 -19.03
C GLU A 407 -22.53 1.76 -18.93
N GLY A 408 -22.68 2.49 -17.81
CA GLY A 408 -22.02 3.78 -17.56
C GLY A 408 -22.62 4.97 -18.29
N LYS A 409 -23.84 4.83 -18.87
CA LYS A 409 -24.56 5.93 -19.52
C LYS A 409 -25.30 6.76 -18.47
N ALA A 410 -25.14 8.08 -18.53
CA ALA A 410 -25.71 9.01 -17.56
C ALA A 410 -27.24 8.90 -17.44
N VAL A 411 -27.75 9.03 -16.22
CA VAL A 411 -29.17 9.09 -15.87
C VAL A 411 -29.42 10.26 -14.92
N ASP A 412 -30.67 10.64 -14.72
CA ASP A 412 -31.02 11.77 -13.86
C ASP A 412 -30.77 11.43 -12.38
N ALA A 413 -30.23 12.42 -11.65
CA ALA A 413 -30.04 12.32 -10.21
C ALA A 413 -31.36 12.45 -9.45
N ARG A 414 -31.60 11.61 -8.44
CA ARG A 414 -32.67 11.81 -7.48
C ARG A 414 -32.15 12.64 -6.30
N ILE A 415 -32.68 13.83 -6.11
CA ILE A 415 -32.27 14.74 -5.03
C ILE A 415 -33.45 14.98 -4.09
N GLU A 416 -33.24 14.72 -2.81
CA GLU A 416 -34.19 14.97 -1.74
C GLU A 416 -33.50 15.79 -0.63
N ASN A 417 -34.13 16.89 -0.21
CA ASN A 417 -33.55 17.76 0.83
C ASN A 417 -32.08 18.16 0.57
N ASN A 418 -31.79 18.51 -0.66
CA ASN A 418 -30.45 18.92 -1.14
C ASN A 418 -29.36 17.82 -1.00
N MET A 419 -29.76 16.56 -0.96
CA MET A 419 -28.89 15.41 -0.87
C MET A 419 -29.28 14.38 -1.93
N MET A 420 -28.30 13.79 -2.58
CA MET A 420 -28.54 12.70 -3.53
C MET A 420 -29.06 11.47 -2.79
N VAL A 421 -30.11 10.86 -3.33
CA VAL A 421 -30.68 9.61 -2.82
C VAL A 421 -30.56 8.55 -3.90
N VAL A 422 -30.00 7.41 -3.50
CA VAL A 422 -29.77 6.25 -4.39
C VAL A 422 -30.40 5.01 -3.79
N LYS A 423 -30.67 4.01 -4.64
CA LYS A 423 -31.17 2.70 -4.23
C LYS A 423 -30.13 1.61 -4.52
N PRO A 424 -30.19 0.46 -3.84
CA PRO A 424 -29.38 -0.70 -4.19
C PRO A 424 -29.55 -1.08 -5.67
N GLY A 425 -28.43 -1.39 -6.34
CA GLY A 425 -28.42 -1.70 -7.77
C GLY A 425 -28.42 -0.48 -8.70
N GLU A 426 -28.46 0.74 -8.17
CA GLU A 426 -28.18 1.96 -8.96
C GLU A 426 -26.67 2.21 -9.02
N TYR A 427 -26.22 2.96 -10.03
CA TYR A 427 -24.79 3.15 -10.34
C TYR A 427 -24.44 4.63 -10.43
N ALA A 428 -23.19 4.97 -10.11
CA ALA A 428 -22.62 6.28 -10.39
C ALA A 428 -21.12 6.21 -10.69
N LYS A 429 -20.62 7.19 -11.43
CA LYS A 429 -19.21 7.52 -11.55
C LYS A 429 -18.86 8.65 -10.59
N ILE A 430 -17.61 8.70 -10.15
CA ILE A 430 -17.10 9.79 -9.31
C ILE A 430 -16.40 10.79 -10.22
N LYS A 431 -16.69 12.07 -10.03
CA LYS A 431 -15.97 13.18 -10.60
C LYS A 431 -15.25 13.93 -9.49
N VAL A 432 -13.94 14.12 -9.64
CA VAL A 432 -13.09 14.96 -8.78
C VAL A 432 -12.91 16.29 -9.48
N ILE A 433 -13.06 17.39 -8.76
CA ILE A 433 -12.93 18.75 -9.28
C ILE A 433 -11.88 19.48 -8.45
N ASN A 434 -10.89 20.06 -9.12
CA ASN A 434 -9.89 20.93 -8.55
C ASN A 434 -10.04 22.36 -9.11
N LYS A 435 -10.51 23.27 -8.27
CA LYS A 435 -10.61 24.71 -8.59
C LYS A 435 -9.39 25.53 -8.13
N GLY A 436 -8.39 24.85 -7.57
CA GLY A 436 -7.18 25.47 -7.08
C GLY A 436 -6.07 25.53 -8.15
N THR A 437 -5.01 26.24 -7.81
CA THR A 437 -3.86 26.48 -8.69
C THR A 437 -2.73 25.46 -8.53
N GLN A 438 -2.93 24.43 -7.68
CA GLN A 438 -1.95 23.37 -7.44
C GLN A 438 -2.51 22.02 -7.85
N ARG A 439 -1.65 21.11 -8.30
CA ARG A 439 -2.00 19.72 -8.54
C ARG A 439 -1.94 18.92 -7.24
N TYR A 440 -2.77 17.89 -7.12
CA TYR A 440 -2.86 17.06 -5.93
C TYR A 440 -2.96 15.57 -6.27
N TYR A 441 -2.25 14.76 -5.50
CA TYR A 441 -2.54 13.33 -5.37
C TYR A 441 -3.71 13.16 -4.41
N PHE A 442 -4.65 12.26 -4.70
CA PHE A 442 -5.82 12.10 -3.86
C PHE A 442 -6.16 10.65 -3.53
N ASN A 443 -6.78 10.48 -2.38
CA ASN A 443 -7.40 9.24 -1.92
C ASN A 443 -8.88 9.52 -1.63
N ILE A 444 -9.74 8.56 -1.92
CA ILE A 444 -11.17 8.64 -1.59
C ILE A 444 -11.52 7.44 -0.72
N ILE A 445 -12.15 7.70 0.40
CA ILE A 445 -12.68 6.68 1.30
C ILE A 445 -14.21 6.78 1.37
N ASP A 446 -14.84 5.65 1.54
CA ASP A 446 -16.24 5.51 1.88
C ASP A 446 -16.38 5.32 3.39
N ILE A 447 -17.16 6.19 4.03
CA ILE A 447 -17.52 6.10 5.44
C ILE A 447 -18.99 5.71 5.52
N GLN A 448 -19.22 4.41 5.72
CA GLN A 448 -20.56 3.82 5.72
C GLN A 448 -21.41 4.22 6.92
N PRO A 449 -22.74 4.07 6.80
CA PRO A 449 -23.66 4.36 7.92
C PRO A 449 -23.40 3.52 9.17
N ASP A 450 -22.83 2.32 9.05
CA ASP A 450 -22.46 1.45 10.18
C ASP A 450 -21.09 1.79 10.80
N GLY A 451 -20.41 2.80 10.27
CA GLY A 451 -19.10 3.25 10.74
C GLY A 451 -17.92 2.51 10.15
N LYS A 452 -18.15 1.59 9.20
CA LYS A 452 -17.05 1.00 8.43
C LYS A 452 -16.46 2.01 7.47
N ILE A 453 -15.17 1.85 7.21
CA ILE A 453 -14.44 2.64 6.24
C ILE A 453 -13.90 1.70 5.17
N ASN A 454 -14.19 2.01 3.91
CA ASN A 454 -13.67 1.28 2.77
C ASN A 454 -12.82 2.20 1.89
N PRO A 455 -11.65 1.76 1.43
CA PRO A 455 -10.92 2.51 0.41
C PRO A 455 -11.65 2.38 -0.91
N ILE A 456 -11.94 3.51 -1.54
CA ILE A 456 -12.48 3.58 -2.89
C ILE A 456 -11.32 3.83 -3.86
N ILE A 457 -10.45 4.77 -3.51
CA ILE A 457 -9.31 5.17 -4.32
C ILE A 457 -8.09 5.40 -3.39
N PRO A 458 -6.96 4.77 -3.62
CA PRO A 458 -6.84 3.59 -4.48
C PRO A 458 -7.65 2.42 -3.94
N ALA A 459 -8.17 1.56 -4.80
CA ALA A 459 -8.76 0.31 -4.35
C ALA A 459 -7.71 -0.51 -3.58
N ALA A 460 -8.13 -1.27 -2.56
CA ALA A 460 -7.22 -1.98 -1.64
C ALA A 460 -6.20 -2.93 -2.33
N GLN A 461 -6.40 -3.21 -3.60
CA GLN A 461 -5.56 -4.08 -4.43
C GLN A 461 -4.55 -3.33 -5.29
N GLU A 462 -4.69 -2.00 -5.47
CA GLU A 462 -3.93 -1.19 -6.43
C GLU A 462 -2.96 -0.25 -5.71
N LEU A 463 -1.84 -0.77 -5.23
CA LEU A 463 -0.97 0.01 -4.35
C LEU A 463 0.47 0.14 -4.88
N THR A 464 0.63 0.25 -6.19
CA THR A 464 1.92 0.60 -6.81
C THR A 464 2.03 2.11 -7.03
N LEU A 465 3.24 2.64 -7.18
CA LEU A 465 3.50 4.05 -7.49
C LEU A 465 2.87 4.52 -8.80
N LYS A 466 2.82 3.64 -9.78
CA LYS A 466 2.17 3.88 -11.06
C LYS A 466 0.67 4.18 -10.88
N HIS A 467 0.02 3.52 -9.92
CA HIS A 467 -1.36 3.81 -9.56
C HIS A 467 -1.51 5.14 -8.80
N ALA A 468 -0.49 5.63 -8.09
CA ALA A 468 -0.54 6.95 -7.47
C ALA A 468 -0.67 8.08 -8.49
N GLU A 469 -0.03 7.95 -9.67
CA GLU A 469 -0.14 8.93 -10.76
C GLU A 469 -1.53 8.92 -11.44
N GLN A 470 -2.23 7.79 -11.44
CA GLN A 470 -3.63 7.71 -11.90
C GLN A 470 -4.57 8.55 -11.03
N TYR A 471 -4.21 8.76 -9.77
CA TYR A 471 -4.98 9.53 -8.79
C TYR A 471 -4.40 10.92 -8.56
N LEU A 472 -3.77 11.48 -9.59
CA LEU A 472 -3.38 12.87 -9.69
C LEU A 472 -4.49 13.68 -10.36
N ILE A 473 -4.80 14.84 -9.80
CA ILE A 473 -5.65 15.86 -10.42
C ILE A 473 -4.85 17.16 -10.60
N GLU A 474 -4.82 17.65 -11.83
CA GLU A 474 -4.14 18.88 -12.18
C GLU A 474 -4.85 20.12 -11.64
N ALA A 475 -4.16 21.26 -11.61
CA ALA A 475 -4.75 22.55 -11.25
C ALA A 475 -5.89 22.91 -12.22
N GLU A 476 -6.92 23.57 -11.70
CA GLU A 476 -8.06 24.08 -12.48
C GLU A 476 -8.67 23.03 -13.44
N SER A 477 -8.78 21.77 -12.98
CA SER A 477 -9.22 20.66 -13.80
C SER A 477 -10.32 19.82 -13.15
N GLU A 478 -11.00 19.01 -13.98
CA GLU A 478 -11.97 18.01 -13.56
C GLU A 478 -11.53 16.63 -14.08
N LYS A 479 -11.72 15.59 -13.27
CA LYS A 479 -11.39 14.21 -13.63
C LYS A 479 -12.55 13.30 -13.27
N VAL A 480 -13.13 12.63 -14.27
CA VAL A 480 -14.07 11.52 -14.07
C VAL A 480 -13.26 10.24 -13.90
N LEU A 481 -13.47 9.54 -12.80
CA LEU A 481 -12.75 8.31 -12.51
C LEU A 481 -13.23 7.17 -13.41
N PRO A 482 -12.35 6.27 -13.85
CA PRO A 482 -12.68 5.16 -14.75
C PRO A 482 -13.37 3.99 -14.02
N ILE A 483 -14.01 4.27 -12.88
CA ILE A 483 -14.73 3.30 -12.08
C ILE A 483 -16.23 3.60 -12.08
N THR A 484 -17.04 2.56 -12.13
CA THR A 484 -18.50 2.66 -11.91
C THR A 484 -18.81 1.96 -10.59
N LEU A 485 -19.42 2.69 -9.68
CA LEU A 485 -19.83 2.20 -8.38
C LEU A 485 -21.26 1.67 -8.45
N GLU A 486 -21.49 0.51 -7.88
CA GLU A 486 -22.83 -0.01 -7.60
C GLU A 486 -23.16 0.24 -6.14
N PHE A 487 -24.33 0.83 -5.88
CA PHE A 487 -24.79 1.07 -4.51
C PHE A 487 -25.43 -0.17 -3.91
N ALA A 488 -25.04 -0.48 -2.67
CA ALA A 488 -25.51 -1.64 -1.92
C ALA A 488 -25.71 -1.27 -0.44
N PRO A 489 -26.49 -2.04 0.35
CA PRO A 489 -26.56 -1.83 1.80
C PRO A 489 -25.17 -1.76 2.44
N PRO A 490 -25.02 -1.02 3.56
CA PRO A 490 -26.06 -0.63 4.54
C PRO A 490 -26.82 0.64 4.16
N PHE A 491 -28.12 0.68 4.51
CA PHE A 491 -28.98 1.85 4.27
C PHE A 491 -28.67 3.00 5.21
N GLY A 492 -28.82 4.23 4.75
CA GLY A 492 -28.64 5.44 5.54
C GLY A 492 -27.73 6.47 4.86
N LYS A 493 -27.29 7.45 5.64
CA LYS A 493 -26.35 8.47 5.16
C LYS A 493 -24.93 7.90 5.07
N GLU A 494 -24.32 8.08 3.93
CA GLU A 494 -22.97 7.66 3.60
C GLU A 494 -22.13 8.87 3.20
N VAL A 495 -20.84 8.82 3.44
CA VAL A 495 -19.93 9.93 3.17
C VAL A 495 -18.75 9.42 2.38
N PHE A 496 -18.59 9.90 1.16
CA PHE A 496 -17.33 9.78 0.46
C PHE A 496 -16.45 10.96 0.82
N LYS A 497 -15.29 10.65 1.35
CA LYS A 497 -14.34 11.66 1.79
C LYS A 497 -13.08 11.58 0.96
N LEU A 498 -12.74 12.70 0.34
CA LEU A 498 -11.52 12.91 -0.41
C LEU A 498 -10.46 13.50 0.51
N PHE A 499 -9.29 12.93 0.46
CA PHE A 499 -8.05 13.49 1.01
C PHE A 499 -7.08 13.71 -0.13
N ALA A 500 -6.44 14.85 -0.16
CA ALA A 500 -5.51 15.17 -1.22
C ALA A 500 -4.28 15.93 -0.70
N SER A 501 -3.15 15.67 -1.32
CA SER A 501 -1.87 16.29 -0.96
C SER A 501 -1.01 16.54 -2.21
N VAL A 502 -0.10 17.48 -2.10
CA VAL A 502 0.93 17.75 -3.14
C VAL A 502 1.96 16.63 -3.23
N GLU A 503 2.10 15.81 -2.18
CA GLU A 503 2.91 14.60 -2.16
C GLU A 503 2.03 13.35 -2.23
N PRO A 504 2.45 12.29 -2.94
CA PRO A 504 1.71 11.03 -2.96
C PRO A 504 1.65 10.40 -1.56
N PHE A 505 0.49 9.89 -1.19
CA PHE A 505 0.26 9.24 0.10
C PHE A 505 -0.77 8.12 -0.03
N ASN A 506 -0.81 7.24 0.99
CA ASN A 506 -1.71 6.10 1.01
C ASN A 506 -2.36 5.93 2.38
N LEU A 507 -3.68 5.94 2.41
CA LEU A 507 -4.48 5.75 3.63
C LEU A 507 -4.73 4.28 3.99
N THR A 508 -4.38 3.33 3.13
CA THR A 508 -4.66 1.89 3.35
C THR A 508 -4.21 1.35 4.71
N PRO A 509 -3.04 1.72 5.26
CA PRO A 509 -2.62 1.25 6.59
C PRO A 509 -3.58 1.61 7.71
N TYR A 510 -4.36 2.68 7.52
CA TYR A 510 -5.41 3.07 8.45
C TYR A 510 -6.50 2.01 8.57
N PHE A 511 -6.78 1.29 7.49
CA PHE A 511 -7.85 0.31 7.42
C PHE A 511 -7.47 -1.03 8.03
N VAL A 512 -6.18 -1.37 8.05
CA VAL A 512 -5.68 -2.65 8.60
C VAL A 512 -5.93 -2.74 10.12
N HIS A 513 -5.88 -1.62 10.84
CA HIS A 513 -6.16 -1.56 12.28
C HIS A 513 -7.66 -1.61 12.60
N GLY A 514 -8.51 -1.21 11.67
CA GLY A 514 -9.97 -1.13 11.83
C GLY A 514 -10.73 -2.46 11.71
N GLY A 515 -10.05 -3.60 11.61
CA GLY A 515 -10.72 -4.91 11.52
C GLY A 515 -11.23 -5.27 10.13
N ILE A 516 -10.95 -4.49 9.11
CA ILE A 516 -11.20 -4.87 7.73
C ILE A 516 -10.09 -5.85 7.34
N GLN A 517 -10.43 -7.14 7.36
CA GLN A 517 -9.56 -8.18 6.81
C GLN A 517 -9.57 -8.08 5.28
N THR A 518 -8.79 -7.19 4.71
CA THR A 518 -8.37 -7.34 3.32
C THR A 518 -7.28 -8.41 3.31
N ARG A 519 -7.65 -9.64 3.00
CA ARG A 519 -6.69 -10.71 2.73
C ARG A 519 -5.79 -10.23 1.59
N GLY A 520 -4.51 -9.98 1.89
CA GLY A 520 -3.49 -9.68 0.89
C GLY A 520 -3.01 -8.23 0.80
N ALA A 521 -3.42 -7.31 1.69
CA ALA A 521 -2.89 -5.94 1.71
C ALA A 521 -1.64 -5.83 2.61
N GLY A 522 -0.58 -6.52 2.25
CA GLY A 522 0.75 -6.25 2.79
C GLY A 522 1.49 -5.30 1.86
N ALA A 523 1.96 -4.16 2.37
CA ALA A 523 3.10 -3.41 1.86
C ALA A 523 3.01 -2.30 0.82
N PRO A 524 1.99 -1.51 0.69
CA PRO A 524 2.05 -0.36 -0.21
C PRO A 524 2.78 0.85 0.32
N LEU A 525 2.91 0.98 1.65
CA LEU A 525 3.60 2.12 2.26
C LEU A 525 5.07 2.21 1.87
N GLU A 526 5.78 1.10 1.80
CA GLU A 526 7.20 1.09 1.45
C GLU A 526 7.45 1.63 0.04
N LYS A 527 6.62 1.31 -0.94
CA LYS A 527 6.80 1.76 -2.32
C LYS A 527 6.63 3.28 -2.49
N ILE A 528 5.66 3.87 -1.79
CA ILE A 528 5.44 5.33 -1.82
C ILE A 528 6.52 6.08 -1.05
N PHE A 529 6.92 5.57 0.12
CA PHE A 529 7.99 6.16 0.93
C PHE A 529 9.37 6.06 0.30
N ILE A 530 9.66 5.00 -0.45
CA ILE A 530 10.94 4.82 -1.15
C ILE A 530 11.14 5.93 -2.18
N LYS A 531 10.13 6.25 -3.00
CA LYS A 531 10.24 7.30 -4.03
C LYS A 531 10.33 8.70 -3.42
N SER A 532 9.61 8.99 -2.33
CA SER A 532 9.75 10.27 -1.63
C SER A 532 11.13 10.48 -1.02
N ASN A 533 11.79 9.42 -0.54
CA ASN A 533 13.17 9.48 -0.03
C ASN A 533 14.22 9.70 -1.13
N LEU A 534 13.98 9.23 -2.35
CA LEU A 534 14.92 9.36 -3.47
C LEU A 534 14.82 10.73 -4.17
N ASN A 535 13.65 11.34 -4.21
CA ASN A 535 13.44 12.64 -4.87
C ASN A 535 13.83 13.86 -4.02
N THR A 536 14.14 13.71 -2.73
CA THR A 536 14.50 14.83 -1.85
C THR A 536 15.98 15.26 -1.93
N ARG A 537 16.82 14.62 -2.75
CA ARG A 537 18.22 15.04 -2.98
C ARG A 537 18.39 16.16 -4.01
N GLY A 538 17.41 17.00 -4.26
CA GLY A 538 17.54 18.12 -5.22
C GLY A 538 16.52 19.23 -5.08
N ALA A 539 15.48 19.06 -4.29
CA ALA A 539 14.53 20.11 -4.01
C ALA A 539 14.90 20.78 -2.68
N SER A 540 15.28 22.06 -2.76
CA SER A 540 15.38 22.93 -1.59
C SER A 540 14.12 22.76 -0.75
N ALA A 541 14.29 22.45 0.54
CA ALA A 541 13.22 22.38 1.49
C ALA A 541 12.42 23.67 1.47
N SER A 542 11.30 23.70 0.76
CA SER A 542 10.31 24.72 0.93
C SER A 542 9.77 24.54 2.35
N LYS A 543 9.80 25.60 3.14
CA LYS A 543 9.18 25.65 4.46
C LYS A 543 7.71 25.25 4.26
N SER A 544 7.34 24.04 4.66
CA SER A 544 5.97 23.56 4.64
C SER A 544 5.13 24.39 5.60
N GLY A 545 4.22 25.15 5.05
CA GLY A 545 3.16 25.82 5.82
C GLY A 545 1.97 24.90 5.99
N ASP A 546 1.00 25.27 6.82
CA ASP A 546 -0.22 24.55 7.20
C ASP A 546 -1.17 24.17 6.03
N ASN A 547 -0.74 24.27 4.77
CA ASN A 547 -1.53 24.03 3.54
C ASN A 547 -1.19 22.72 2.82
N GLU A 548 -0.59 21.75 3.49
CA GLU A 548 -0.05 20.56 2.83
C GLU A 548 -1.11 19.56 2.37
N PHE A 549 -2.35 19.65 2.82
CA PHE A 549 -3.42 18.76 2.36
C PHE A 549 -4.77 19.45 2.22
N GLN A 550 -5.62 18.85 1.39
CA GLN A 550 -7.00 19.27 1.14
C GLN A 550 -7.97 18.15 1.50
N THR A 551 -9.21 18.51 1.82
CA THR A 551 -10.28 17.52 2.02
C THR A 551 -11.52 17.94 1.27
N GLY A 552 -12.24 16.97 0.68
CA GLY A 552 -13.55 17.14 0.08
C GLY A 552 -14.52 16.11 0.63
N GLU A 553 -15.80 16.41 0.63
CA GLU A 553 -16.85 15.49 1.10
C GLU A 553 -18.01 15.44 0.11
N LEU A 554 -18.55 14.25 -0.10
CA LEU A 554 -19.80 14.02 -0.83
C LEU A 554 -20.71 13.18 0.06
N ILE A 555 -21.84 13.77 0.47
CA ILE A 555 -22.81 13.12 1.36
C ILE A 555 -24.01 12.70 0.53
N PHE A 556 -24.41 11.45 0.65
CA PHE A 556 -25.58 10.89 -0.01
C PHE A 556 -26.31 9.92 0.90
N LYS A 557 -27.49 9.45 0.48
CA LYS A 557 -28.31 8.50 1.22
C LYS A 557 -28.58 7.28 0.36
N ILE A 558 -28.35 6.10 0.91
CA ILE A 558 -28.86 4.85 0.33
C ILE A 558 -30.20 4.56 0.99
N ASP A 559 -31.25 4.58 0.20
CA ASP A 559 -32.63 4.31 0.64
C ASP A 559 -33.03 2.85 0.40
N LYS A 560 -34.09 2.40 1.11
CA LYS A 560 -34.56 1.01 1.00
C LYS A 560 -35.28 0.71 -0.30
#